data_7fdfc32f16cacf4997e73cc7ab1bc89d
#
_entry.id   7fdfc32f16cacf4997e73cc7ab1bc89d
#
_cell.length_a   1.000
_cell.length_b   1.000
_cell.length_c   1.000
_cell.angle_alpha   90.00
_cell.angle_beta   90.00
_cell.angle_gamma   90.00
#
_symmetry.space_group_name_H-M   'P 1'
#
loop_
_entity.id
_entity.type
_entity.pdbx_description
1 polymer ?
#
loop_
_entity_poly.entity_id
_entity_poly.type
_entity_poly.pdbx_seq_one_letter_code
_entity_poly.pdbx_strand_id
1 'polypeptide(L)'
;MSMKRKKIVIGIVVFVVLATVSLLIANTIAKNKLKDYIVNLPEHITIVYDDLDVSLLQGNITLKAPLLTVKGKTTNQVNAQVKLANLDIKGFGYWSYLFNDKLKFEALNFETPLVTYYHNPLADTDQGSQSVLKNIKKALYIKNLNVNEASVKVINVENDSIIFSTNNLNFLMTQISINDDLDIKTLFKFKSSTVSANNLKYQV
;
A
#
# COMPACT_ATOMS: atom_id res chain seq x y z
N MET A 1 -34.21 -34.07 24.29
CA MET A 1 -32.87 -33.97 23.67
C MET A 1 -31.90 -34.79 24.50
N SER A 2 -31.27 -35.84 23.95
CA SER A 2 -30.38 -36.75 24.68
C SER A 2 -29.19 -36.00 25.31
N MET A 3 -28.80 -36.38 26.55
CA MET A 3 -27.67 -35.77 27.30
C MET A 3 -26.37 -35.74 26.49
N LYS A 4 -26.13 -36.70 25.62
CA LYS A 4 -24.98 -36.72 24.69
C LYS A 4 -25.05 -35.57 23.68
N ARG A 5 -26.23 -35.25 23.12
CA ARG A 5 -26.38 -34.13 22.15
C ARG A 5 -26.17 -32.77 22.82
N LYS A 6 -26.60 -32.58 24.07
CA LYS A 6 -26.34 -31.35 24.84
C LYS A 6 -24.84 -31.11 25.06
N LYS A 7 -24.07 -32.14 25.41
CA LYS A 7 -22.60 -32.05 25.59
C LYS A 7 -21.89 -31.70 24.30
N ILE A 8 -22.31 -32.27 23.17
CA ILE A 8 -21.75 -31.97 21.85
C ILE A 8 -22.02 -30.51 21.47
N VAL A 9 -23.25 -30.03 21.63
CA VAL A 9 -23.61 -28.64 21.33
C VAL A 9 -22.82 -27.66 22.20
N ILE A 10 -22.68 -27.92 23.50
CA ILE A 10 -21.86 -27.11 24.40
C ILE A 10 -20.39 -27.09 23.94
N GLY A 11 -19.83 -28.24 23.56
CA GLY A 11 -18.47 -28.34 23.05
C GLY A 11 -18.26 -27.50 21.77
N ILE A 12 -19.22 -27.54 20.85
CA ILE A 12 -19.17 -26.72 19.61
C ILE A 12 -19.24 -25.23 19.95
N VAL A 13 -20.15 -24.83 20.84
CA VAL A 13 -20.29 -23.41 21.27
C VAL A 13 -18.98 -22.90 21.90
N VAL A 14 -18.40 -23.68 22.82
CA VAL A 14 -17.13 -23.33 23.47
C VAL A 14 -16.01 -23.21 22.43
N PHE A 15 -15.93 -24.15 21.49
CA PHE A 15 -14.93 -24.09 20.41
C PHE A 15 -15.11 -22.85 19.54
N VAL A 16 -16.33 -22.50 19.13
CA VAL A 16 -16.61 -21.31 18.34
C VAL A 16 -16.24 -20.04 19.10
N VAL A 17 -16.57 -19.95 20.39
CA VAL A 17 -16.20 -18.81 21.23
C VAL A 17 -14.68 -18.66 21.33
N LEU A 18 -13.96 -19.75 21.61
CA LEU A 18 -12.49 -19.73 21.68
C LEU A 18 -11.86 -19.33 20.35
N ALA A 19 -12.35 -19.85 19.22
CA ALA A 19 -11.88 -19.48 17.89
C ALA A 19 -12.11 -17.99 17.60
N THR A 20 -13.29 -17.46 17.94
CA THR A 20 -13.61 -16.04 17.77
C THR A 20 -12.69 -15.15 18.61
N VAL A 21 -12.48 -15.47 19.87
CA VAL A 21 -11.58 -14.73 20.77
C VAL A 21 -10.14 -14.76 20.25
N SER A 22 -9.68 -15.93 19.79
CA SER A 22 -8.34 -16.07 19.20
C SER A 22 -8.16 -15.19 17.95
N LEU A 23 -9.16 -15.10 17.08
CA LEU A 23 -9.14 -14.22 15.90
C LEU A 23 -9.10 -12.73 16.28
N LEU A 24 -9.86 -12.32 17.29
CA LEU A 24 -9.85 -10.92 17.77
C LEU A 24 -8.47 -10.55 18.33
N ILE A 25 -7.86 -11.43 19.11
CA ILE A 25 -6.51 -11.24 19.65
C ILE A 25 -5.49 -11.16 18.51
N ALA A 26 -5.56 -12.07 17.54
CA ALA A 26 -4.66 -12.09 16.41
C ALA A 26 -4.77 -10.81 15.53
N ASN A 27 -5.99 -10.32 15.28
CA ASN A 27 -6.23 -9.05 14.59
C ASN A 27 -5.58 -7.88 15.34
N THR A 28 -5.73 -7.83 16.66
CA THR A 28 -5.15 -6.77 17.49
C THR A 28 -3.62 -6.79 17.45
N ILE A 29 -3.01 -7.96 17.53
CA ILE A 29 -1.55 -8.13 17.42
C ILE A 29 -1.06 -7.68 16.04
N ALA A 30 -1.74 -8.08 14.97
CA ALA A 30 -1.39 -7.67 13.61
C ALA A 30 -1.52 -6.16 13.41
N LYS A 31 -2.61 -5.56 13.91
CA LYS A 31 -2.82 -4.10 13.88
C LYS A 31 -1.68 -3.36 14.61
N ASN A 32 -1.29 -3.81 15.79
CA ASN A 32 -0.20 -3.19 16.55
C ASN A 32 1.14 -3.31 15.83
N LYS A 33 1.48 -4.48 15.29
CA LYS A 33 2.70 -4.67 14.50
C LYS A 33 2.75 -3.77 13.27
N LEU A 34 1.62 -3.58 12.56
CA LEU A 34 1.56 -2.66 11.42
C LEU A 34 1.74 -1.21 11.85
N LYS A 35 1.15 -0.79 12.99
CA LYS A 35 1.39 0.54 13.57
C LYS A 35 2.86 0.75 13.88
N ASP A 36 3.49 -0.21 14.55
CA ASP A 36 4.92 -0.16 14.87
C ASP A 36 5.78 -0.05 13.60
N TYR A 37 5.42 -0.78 12.53
CA TYR A 37 6.10 -0.69 11.24
C TYR A 37 6.00 0.70 10.62
N ILE A 38 4.81 1.31 10.67
CA ILE A 38 4.58 2.66 10.13
C ILE A 38 5.35 3.71 10.93
N VAL A 39 5.40 3.59 12.26
CA VAL A 39 6.14 4.50 13.14
C VAL A 39 7.66 4.38 12.94
N ASN A 40 8.15 3.19 12.63
CA ASN A 40 9.58 2.91 12.43
C ASN A 40 10.04 3.04 10.96
N LEU A 41 9.28 3.73 10.12
CA LEU A 41 9.73 4.08 8.77
C LEU A 41 11.00 4.96 8.83
N PRO A 42 11.83 4.97 7.76
CA PRO A 42 12.97 5.88 7.69
C PRO A 42 12.54 7.34 7.91
N GLU A 43 13.35 8.14 8.60
CA GLU A 43 13.01 9.52 9.02
C GLU A 43 12.52 10.44 7.88
N HIS A 44 12.98 10.17 6.64
CA HIS A 44 12.56 10.92 5.45
C HIS A 44 11.21 10.48 4.88
N ILE A 45 10.57 9.46 5.46
CA ILE A 45 9.25 8.96 5.07
C ILE A 45 8.32 9.01 6.28
N THR A 46 7.19 9.68 6.14
CA THR A 46 6.18 9.78 7.21
C THR A 46 4.82 9.38 6.66
N ILE A 47 4.09 8.54 7.37
CA ILE A 47 2.70 8.19 7.08
C ILE A 47 1.85 8.56 8.29
N VAL A 48 0.89 9.48 8.08
CA VAL A 48 -0.14 9.84 9.05
C VAL A 48 -1.48 9.34 8.53
N TYR A 49 -2.34 8.80 9.38
CA TYR A 49 -3.64 8.26 9.00
C TYR A 49 -4.64 8.39 10.15
N ASP A 50 -5.94 8.39 9.84
CA ASP A 50 -6.99 8.53 10.86
C ASP A 50 -7.25 7.20 11.56
N ASP A 51 -7.32 6.10 10.80
CA ASP A 51 -7.59 4.76 11.35
C ASP A 51 -6.92 3.67 10.50
N LEU A 52 -6.64 2.55 11.15
CA LEU A 52 -6.09 1.34 10.56
C LEU A 52 -6.97 0.15 10.93
N ASP A 53 -7.66 -0.42 9.95
CA ASP A 53 -8.42 -1.66 10.11
C ASP A 53 -7.67 -2.86 9.56
N VAL A 54 -7.70 -3.97 10.28
CA VAL A 54 -7.07 -5.23 9.90
C VAL A 54 -8.06 -6.37 10.08
N SER A 55 -8.31 -7.12 9.02
CA SER A 55 -9.08 -8.36 9.05
C SER A 55 -8.19 -9.52 8.59
N LEU A 56 -7.61 -10.24 9.56
CA LEU A 56 -6.75 -11.37 9.26
C LEU A 56 -7.49 -12.50 8.52
N LEU A 57 -8.73 -12.77 8.88
CA LEU A 57 -9.52 -13.83 8.25
C LEU A 57 -9.71 -13.61 6.74
N GLN A 58 -9.89 -12.35 6.35
CA GLN A 58 -10.10 -11.96 4.96
C GLN A 58 -8.79 -11.55 4.26
N GLY A 59 -7.71 -11.38 5.01
CA GLY A 59 -6.45 -10.84 4.49
C GLY A 59 -6.55 -9.38 4.08
N ASN A 60 -7.43 -8.60 4.72
CA ASN A 60 -7.68 -7.21 4.35
C ASN A 60 -7.03 -6.25 5.36
N ILE A 61 -6.49 -5.16 4.83
CA ILE A 61 -5.96 -4.02 5.58
C ILE A 61 -6.49 -2.76 4.93
N THR A 62 -7.07 -1.85 5.72
CA THR A 62 -7.55 -0.54 5.26
C THR A 62 -6.91 0.55 6.10
N LEU A 63 -6.23 1.52 5.44
CA LEU A 63 -5.85 2.79 6.04
C LEU A 63 -6.84 3.86 5.59
N LYS A 64 -7.41 4.59 6.56
CA LYS A 64 -8.32 5.71 6.31
C LYS A 64 -7.55 7.02 6.30
N ALA A 65 -7.81 7.83 5.29
CA ALA A 65 -7.22 9.15 5.06
C ALA A 65 -5.68 9.19 5.21
N PRO A 66 -4.91 8.24 4.63
CA PRO A 66 -3.47 8.27 4.79
C PRO A 66 -2.85 9.45 4.04
N LEU A 67 -1.92 10.13 4.72
CA LEU A 67 -1.03 11.14 4.15
C LEU A 67 0.41 10.63 4.22
N LEU A 68 0.96 10.27 3.08
CA LEU A 68 2.36 9.95 2.92
C LEU A 68 3.14 11.24 2.58
N THR A 69 4.19 11.51 3.32
CA THR A 69 5.13 12.60 3.04
C THR A 69 6.53 12.01 2.85
N VAL A 70 7.16 12.35 1.75
CA VAL A 70 8.55 11.97 1.43
C VAL A 70 9.40 13.25 1.42
N LYS A 71 10.46 13.24 2.22
CA LYS A 71 11.42 14.35 2.32
C LYS A 71 12.75 13.96 1.65
N GLY A 72 13.52 14.96 1.30
CA GLY A 72 14.90 14.75 0.87
C GLY A 72 15.75 14.21 2.04
N LYS A 73 16.60 13.22 1.78
CA LYS A 73 17.45 12.59 2.80
C LYS A 73 18.42 13.57 3.45
N THR A 74 18.89 14.55 2.72
CA THR A 74 19.90 15.55 3.16
C THR A 74 19.29 16.92 3.45
N THR A 75 18.24 17.30 2.72
CA THR A 75 17.68 18.67 2.78
C THR A 75 16.52 18.81 3.74
N ASN A 76 15.93 17.72 4.19
CA ASN A 76 14.69 17.69 4.99
C ASN A 76 13.49 18.42 4.32
N GLN A 77 13.62 18.86 3.07
CA GLN A 77 12.55 19.48 2.29
C GLN A 77 11.56 18.42 1.82
N VAL A 78 10.30 18.78 1.71
CA VAL A 78 9.27 17.88 1.18
C VAL A 78 9.45 17.72 -0.32
N ASN A 79 9.71 16.50 -0.79
CA ASN A 79 9.85 16.18 -2.20
C ASN A 79 8.53 15.67 -2.80
N ALA A 80 7.72 14.96 -2.00
CA ALA A 80 6.44 14.46 -2.45
C ALA A 80 5.44 14.32 -1.30
N GLN A 81 4.18 14.53 -1.62
CA GLN A 81 3.05 14.20 -0.74
C GLN A 81 2.00 13.41 -1.50
N VAL A 82 1.46 12.38 -0.85
CA VAL A 82 0.34 11.59 -1.37
C VAL A 82 -0.72 11.50 -0.29
N LYS A 83 -1.86 12.13 -0.53
CA LYS A 83 -3.05 12.04 0.33
C LYS A 83 -4.08 11.15 -0.35
N LEU A 84 -4.66 10.22 0.38
CA LEU A 84 -5.68 9.29 -0.10
C LEU A 84 -6.96 9.43 0.73
N ALA A 85 -8.12 9.14 0.17
CA ALA A 85 -9.31 8.91 0.96
C ALA A 85 -9.18 7.58 1.72
N ASN A 86 -8.83 6.51 0.99
CA ASN A 86 -8.52 5.20 1.57
C ASN A 86 -7.41 4.50 0.78
N LEU A 87 -6.65 3.69 1.49
CA LEU A 87 -5.77 2.68 0.93
C LEU A 87 -6.27 1.31 1.37
N ASP A 88 -6.77 0.51 0.43
CA ASP A 88 -7.25 -0.85 0.70
C ASP A 88 -6.29 -1.88 0.10
N ILE A 89 -5.78 -2.74 0.97
CA ILE A 89 -5.00 -3.93 0.63
C ILE A 89 -5.93 -5.12 0.85
N LYS A 90 -6.21 -5.92 -0.20
CA LYS A 90 -7.14 -7.05 -0.14
C LYS A 90 -6.49 -8.37 -0.46
N GLY A 91 -6.93 -9.41 0.22
CA GLY A 91 -6.59 -10.79 -0.07
C GLY A 91 -5.11 -11.10 0.14
N PHE A 92 -4.54 -10.73 1.29
CA PHE A 92 -3.17 -11.13 1.63
C PHE A 92 -3.06 -12.64 1.73
N GLY A 93 -2.17 -13.22 0.93
CA GLY A 93 -1.97 -14.66 0.84
C GLY A 93 -1.09 -15.21 1.98
N TYR A 94 -1.65 -15.42 3.18
CA TYR A 94 -0.92 -15.92 4.35
C TYR A 94 -0.15 -17.22 4.09
N TRP A 95 -0.76 -18.17 3.38
CA TRP A 95 -0.11 -19.43 3.03
C TRP A 95 1.10 -19.23 2.13
N SER A 96 1.01 -18.32 1.15
CA SER A 96 2.13 -17.98 0.28
C SER A 96 3.27 -17.31 1.05
N TYR A 97 2.93 -16.49 2.05
CA TYR A 97 3.91 -15.85 2.92
C TYR A 97 4.59 -16.83 3.87
N LEU A 98 3.82 -17.73 4.52
CA LEU A 98 4.33 -18.63 5.54
C LEU A 98 5.16 -19.80 4.96
N PHE A 99 4.77 -20.34 3.80
CA PHE A 99 5.38 -21.53 3.24
C PHE A 99 6.26 -21.30 2.01
N ASN A 100 6.07 -20.19 1.29
CA ASN A 100 6.80 -19.92 0.05
C ASN A 100 7.58 -18.61 0.08
N ASP A 101 7.58 -17.91 1.19
CA ASP A 101 8.25 -16.62 1.38
C ASP A 101 7.87 -15.56 0.32
N LYS A 102 6.63 -15.63 -0.18
CA LYS A 102 6.09 -14.76 -1.24
C LYS A 102 4.98 -13.86 -0.70
N LEU A 103 5.06 -12.57 -1.00
CA LEU A 103 4.01 -11.61 -0.71
C LEU A 103 2.99 -11.64 -1.86
N LYS A 104 1.77 -12.10 -1.58
CA LYS A 104 0.67 -12.12 -2.56
C LYS A 104 -0.48 -11.27 -2.08
N PHE A 105 -0.99 -10.42 -2.98
CA PHE A 105 -2.17 -9.58 -2.76
C PHE A 105 -3.16 -9.76 -3.92
N GLU A 106 -4.45 -9.85 -3.59
CA GLU A 106 -5.52 -9.87 -4.59
C GLU A 106 -5.71 -8.47 -5.20
N ALA A 107 -5.75 -7.43 -4.36
CA ALA A 107 -5.85 -6.07 -4.84
C ALA A 107 -5.17 -5.06 -3.91
N LEU A 108 -4.61 -4.02 -4.53
CA LEU A 108 -4.24 -2.75 -3.90
C LEU A 108 -5.10 -1.66 -4.54
N ASN A 109 -5.95 -1.00 -3.74
CA ASN A 109 -6.82 0.08 -4.20
C ASN A 109 -6.42 1.38 -3.55
N PHE A 110 -6.20 2.40 -4.37
CA PHE A 110 -5.89 3.77 -3.98
C PHE A 110 -7.07 4.64 -4.37
N GLU A 111 -7.84 5.11 -3.39
CA GLU A 111 -9.03 5.91 -3.63
C GLU A 111 -8.73 7.40 -3.54
N THR A 112 -9.07 8.11 -4.61
CA THR A 112 -8.93 9.57 -4.78
C THR A 112 -7.56 10.12 -4.34
N PRO A 113 -6.43 9.58 -4.87
CA PRO A 113 -5.13 10.07 -4.47
C PRO A 113 -4.88 11.49 -4.97
N LEU A 114 -4.46 12.36 -4.06
CA LEU A 114 -3.93 13.69 -4.34
C LEU A 114 -2.40 13.59 -4.24
N VAL A 115 -1.72 13.60 -5.38
CA VAL A 115 -0.26 13.49 -5.46
C VAL A 115 0.30 14.87 -5.77
N THR A 116 1.18 15.38 -4.91
CA THR A 116 1.97 16.58 -5.15
C THR A 116 3.44 16.21 -5.16
N TYR A 117 4.12 16.47 -6.26
CA TYR A 117 5.56 16.30 -6.40
C TYR A 117 6.22 17.68 -6.52
N TYR A 118 7.20 17.94 -5.69
CA TYR A 118 7.97 19.18 -5.66
C TYR A 118 9.26 18.96 -6.45
N HIS A 119 9.27 19.44 -7.69
CA HIS A 119 10.43 19.33 -8.58
C HIS A 119 11.44 20.42 -8.25
N ASN A 120 12.64 19.98 -7.86
CA ASN A 120 13.79 20.88 -7.70
C ASN A 120 14.75 20.64 -8.88
N PRO A 121 14.86 21.59 -9.83
CA PRO A 121 15.74 21.43 -11.00
C PRO A 121 17.23 21.42 -10.63
N LEU A 122 17.58 21.94 -9.46
CA LEU A 122 18.96 21.99 -8.94
C LEU A 122 19.32 20.78 -8.06
N ALA A 123 18.34 19.96 -7.70
CA ALA A 123 18.65 18.75 -6.94
C ALA A 123 19.28 17.70 -7.87
N ASP A 124 20.44 17.18 -7.48
CA ASP A 124 20.96 15.97 -8.10
C ASP A 124 19.85 14.92 -8.14
N THR A 125 19.62 14.35 -9.33
CA THR A 125 18.67 13.26 -9.53
C THR A 125 19.16 12.05 -8.73
N ASP A 126 18.89 12.08 -7.44
CA ASP A 126 19.23 10.98 -6.55
C ASP A 126 18.50 9.73 -7.06
N GLN A 127 19.22 8.65 -7.28
CA GLN A 127 18.76 7.36 -7.83
C GLN A 127 17.71 6.68 -6.91
N GLY A 128 16.83 7.48 -6.30
CA GLY A 128 15.92 7.07 -5.24
C GLY A 128 14.90 5.98 -5.64
N SER A 129 14.44 5.99 -6.90
CA SER A 129 13.44 5.01 -7.36
C SER A 129 14.00 3.59 -7.51
N GLN A 130 15.27 3.44 -7.89
CA GLN A 130 15.90 2.13 -8.00
C GLN A 130 16.22 1.50 -6.62
N SER A 131 16.45 2.32 -5.60
CA SER A 131 16.77 1.83 -4.26
C SER A 131 15.56 1.22 -3.55
N VAL A 132 14.34 1.71 -3.82
CA VAL A 132 13.11 1.18 -3.20
C VAL A 132 12.82 -0.24 -3.68
N LEU A 133 12.91 -0.50 -4.98
CA LEU A 133 12.69 -1.84 -5.54
C LEU A 133 13.77 -2.84 -5.11
N LYS A 134 15.02 -2.41 -4.99
CA LYS A 134 16.13 -3.25 -4.50
C LYS A 134 15.98 -3.67 -3.03
N ASN A 135 15.20 -2.94 -2.24
CA ASN A 135 14.97 -3.26 -0.84
C ASN A 135 13.83 -4.27 -0.62
N ILE A 136 13.09 -4.64 -1.67
CA ILE A 136 12.09 -5.71 -1.61
C ILE A 136 12.83 -7.05 -1.63
N LYS A 137 13.08 -7.60 -0.42
CA LYS A 137 13.81 -8.87 -0.23
C LYS A 137 12.98 -10.12 -0.53
N LYS A 138 11.70 -9.97 -0.87
CA LYS A 138 10.76 -11.06 -1.10
C LYS A 138 10.05 -10.88 -2.42
N ALA A 139 9.83 -11.96 -3.15
CA ALA A 139 9.02 -11.91 -4.35
C ALA A 139 7.61 -11.38 -4.02
N LEU A 140 7.18 -10.36 -4.75
CA LEU A 140 5.89 -9.68 -4.57
C LEU A 140 5.00 -9.96 -5.78
N TYR A 141 3.78 -10.39 -5.54
CA TYR A 141 2.74 -10.56 -6.55
C TYR A 141 1.48 -9.80 -6.17
N ILE A 142 0.99 -8.95 -7.08
CA ILE A 142 -0.25 -8.19 -6.93
C ILE A 142 -1.14 -8.53 -8.14
N LYS A 143 -2.33 -9.07 -7.90
CA LYS A 143 -3.24 -9.43 -8.99
C LYS A 143 -3.84 -8.20 -9.66
N ASN A 144 -4.30 -7.22 -8.87
CA ASN A 144 -4.84 -5.96 -9.36
C ASN A 144 -4.29 -4.78 -8.55
N LEU A 145 -3.80 -3.76 -9.22
CA LEU A 145 -3.50 -2.46 -8.65
C LEU A 145 -4.44 -1.44 -9.28
N ASN A 146 -5.27 -0.80 -8.47
CA ASN A 146 -6.26 0.17 -8.90
C ASN A 146 -5.96 1.53 -8.29
N VAL A 147 -5.92 2.55 -9.11
CA VAL A 147 -5.87 3.96 -8.72
C VAL A 147 -7.11 4.62 -9.31
N ASN A 148 -7.98 5.13 -8.45
CA ASN A 148 -9.25 5.69 -8.84
C ASN A 148 -9.25 7.20 -8.60
N GLU A 149 -9.61 7.98 -9.63
CA GLU A 149 -9.82 9.42 -9.57
C GLU A 149 -8.63 10.21 -8.99
N ALA A 150 -7.41 9.81 -9.33
CA ALA A 150 -6.21 10.50 -8.88
C ALA A 150 -6.11 11.93 -9.44
N SER A 151 -5.59 12.83 -8.63
CA SER A 151 -5.12 14.15 -9.05
C SER A 151 -3.63 14.25 -8.82
N VAL A 152 -2.88 14.67 -9.83
CA VAL A 152 -1.43 14.80 -9.77
C VAL A 152 -1.03 16.23 -10.07
N LYS A 153 -0.13 16.78 -9.26
CA LYS A 153 0.50 18.10 -9.50
C LYS A 153 2.00 17.96 -9.37
N VAL A 154 2.72 18.58 -10.30
CA VAL A 154 4.17 18.78 -10.24
C VAL A 154 4.42 20.28 -10.11
N ILE A 155 5.08 20.69 -9.04
CA ILE A 155 5.33 22.08 -8.68
C ILE A 155 6.83 22.32 -8.77
N ASN A 156 7.25 23.39 -9.44
CA ASN A 156 8.63 23.86 -9.40
C ASN A 156 8.87 24.58 -8.05
N VAL A 157 9.85 24.11 -7.27
CA VAL A 157 10.15 24.68 -5.94
C VAL A 157 10.79 26.07 -6.00
N GLU A 158 11.36 26.49 -7.15
CA GLU A 158 12.00 27.79 -7.27
C GLU A 158 11.00 28.96 -7.40
N ASN A 159 9.85 28.71 -8.02
CA ASN A 159 8.89 29.78 -8.37
C ASN A 159 7.44 29.40 -8.11
N ASP A 160 7.18 28.27 -7.44
CA ASP A 160 5.86 27.73 -7.11
C ASP A 160 4.94 27.50 -8.34
N SER A 161 5.51 27.48 -9.55
CA SER A 161 4.72 27.26 -10.76
C SER A 161 4.31 25.79 -10.89
N ILE A 162 3.13 25.56 -11.47
CA ILE A 162 2.66 24.20 -11.79
C ILE A 162 3.22 23.81 -13.15
N ILE A 163 4.18 22.89 -13.17
CA ILE A 163 4.77 22.34 -14.40
C ILE A 163 3.79 21.38 -15.08
N PHE A 164 3.14 20.52 -14.28
CA PHE A 164 2.21 19.50 -14.76
C PHE A 164 1.05 19.33 -13.80
N SER A 165 -0.14 19.14 -14.34
CA SER A 165 -1.28 18.71 -13.54
C SER A 165 -2.26 17.85 -14.33
N THR A 166 -2.92 16.93 -13.65
CA THR A 166 -4.03 16.14 -14.19
C THR A 166 -5.04 15.84 -13.09
N ASN A 167 -6.29 15.71 -13.48
CA ASN A 167 -7.39 15.30 -12.61
C ASN A 167 -8.05 14.06 -13.17
N ASN A 168 -8.76 13.31 -12.32
CA ASN A 168 -9.50 12.10 -12.68
C ASN A 168 -8.62 11.09 -13.45
N LEU A 169 -7.38 10.92 -13.01
CA LEU A 169 -6.51 9.88 -13.51
C LEU A 169 -6.97 8.55 -12.91
N ASN A 170 -7.34 7.61 -13.77
CA ASN A 170 -7.60 6.24 -13.38
C ASN A 170 -6.51 5.35 -13.95
N PHE A 171 -5.98 4.47 -13.12
CA PHE A 171 -4.94 3.55 -13.50
C PHE A 171 -5.25 2.16 -12.99
N LEU A 172 -5.23 1.18 -13.88
CA LEU A 172 -5.37 -0.23 -13.57
C LEU A 172 -4.14 -0.96 -14.08
N MET A 173 -3.51 -1.75 -13.23
CA MET A 173 -2.44 -2.68 -13.63
C MET A 173 -2.77 -4.06 -13.10
N THR A 174 -2.54 -5.10 -13.91
CA THR A 174 -2.91 -6.47 -13.56
C THR A 174 -1.72 -7.41 -13.58
N GLN A 175 -1.74 -8.41 -12.69
CA GLN A 175 -0.74 -9.47 -12.58
C GLN A 175 0.68 -8.92 -12.49
N ILE A 176 0.88 -8.03 -11.54
CA ILE A 176 2.19 -7.43 -11.26
C ILE A 176 3.01 -8.46 -10.48
N SER A 177 4.25 -8.67 -10.93
CA SER A 177 5.22 -9.47 -10.19
C SER A 177 6.55 -8.72 -10.09
N ILE A 178 7.10 -8.70 -8.89
CA ILE A 178 8.44 -8.21 -8.60
C ILE A 178 9.19 -9.42 -8.06
N ASN A 179 10.23 -9.83 -8.75
CA ASN A 179 11.07 -10.95 -8.36
C ASN A 179 12.27 -10.43 -7.57
N ASP A 180 12.82 -11.28 -6.72
CA ASP A 180 14.05 -11.04 -5.98
C ASP A 180 15.33 -11.29 -6.82
N ASP A 181 15.17 -11.68 -8.10
CA ASP A 181 16.27 -11.82 -9.04
C ASP A 181 16.99 -10.47 -9.28
N LEU A 182 18.32 -10.52 -9.20
CA LEU A 182 19.20 -9.34 -9.28
C LEU A 182 19.24 -8.64 -10.65
N ASP A 183 18.60 -9.19 -11.67
CA ASP A 183 18.55 -8.57 -12.99
C ASP A 183 17.41 -7.53 -13.06
N ILE A 184 17.80 -6.25 -13.08
CA ILE A 184 16.89 -5.09 -13.11
C ILE A 184 15.90 -5.16 -14.29
N LYS A 185 16.27 -5.76 -15.43
CA LYS A 185 15.40 -5.86 -16.62
C LYS A 185 14.24 -6.83 -16.43
N THR A 186 14.36 -7.81 -15.51
CA THR A 186 13.35 -8.83 -15.23
C THR A 186 12.66 -8.63 -13.87
N LEU A 187 13.11 -7.64 -13.10
CA LEU A 187 12.65 -7.36 -11.75
C LEU A 187 11.13 -7.09 -11.69
N PHE A 188 10.61 -6.35 -12.67
CA PHE A 188 9.22 -5.90 -12.69
C PHE A 188 8.50 -6.40 -13.95
N LYS A 189 7.43 -7.17 -13.77
CA LYS A 189 6.59 -7.69 -14.86
C LYS A 189 5.13 -7.43 -14.55
N PHE A 190 4.32 -7.18 -15.56
CA PHE A 190 2.87 -7.07 -15.47
C PHE A 190 2.21 -7.60 -16.76
N LYS A 191 0.94 -7.97 -16.69
CA LYS A 191 0.20 -8.49 -17.85
C LYS A 191 -0.40 -7.37 -18.67
N SER A 192 -1.07 -6.42 -18.03
CA SER A 192 -1.74 -5.31 -18.70
C SER A 192 -1.75 -4.06 -17.84
N SER A 193 -1.77 -2.90 -18.48
CA SER A 193 -2.02 -1.63 -17.83
C SER A 193 -3.00 -0.82 -18.65
N THR A 194 -3.89 -0.11 -17.97
CA THR A 194 -4.84 0.83 -18.58
C THR A 194 -4.76 2.14 -17.83
N VAL A 195 -4.65 3.24 -18.56
CA VAL A 195 -4.60 4.59 -18.03
C VAL A 195 -5.68 5.41 -18.71
N SER A 196 -6.48 6.14 -17.94
CA SER A 196 -7.35 7.19 -18.44
C SER A 196 -7.16 8.44 -17.58
N ALA A 197 -7.12 9.61 -18.20
CA ALA A 197 -6.97 10.87 -17.51
C ALA A 197 -7.76 11.96 -18.22
N ASN A 198 -8.30 12.89 -17.42
CA ASN A 198 -8.94 14.10 -17.91
C ASN A 198 -8.10 15.34 -17.54
N ASN A 199 -8.24 16.40 -18.36
CA ASN A 199 -7.64 17.70 -18.06
C ASN A 199 -6.12 17.67 -17.81
N LEU A 200 -5.37 17.07 -18.72
CA LEU A 200 -3.92 17.16 -18.72
C LEU A 200 -3.48 18.59 -19.04
N LYS A 201 -2.73 19.22 -18.15
CA LYS A 201 -2.11 20.53 -18.34
C LYS A 201 -0.61 20.39 -18.17
N TYR A 202 0.14 20.88 -19.13
CA TYR A 202 1.59 20.95 -19.08
C TYR A 202 2.04 22.37 -19.42
N GLN A 203 2.92 22.93 -18.63
CA GLN A 203 3.44 24.27 -18.78
C GLN A 203 4.97 24.17 -18.96
N VAL A 204 5.47 24.73 -20.07
CA VAL A 204 6.91 24.78 -20.39
C VAL A 204 7.49 26.07 -19.84
#